data_976dd3f305208db735fd8230df24cba9
#
_entry.id   976dd3f305208db735fd8230df24cba9
#
_cell.length_a   1.000
_cell.length_b   1.000
_cell.length_c   1.000
_cell.angle_alpha   90.00
_cell.angle_beta   90.00
_cell.angle_gamma   90.00
#
_symmetry.space_group_name_H-M   'P 1'
#
loop_
_entity.id
_entity.type
_entity.pdbx_description
1 polymer ?
#
loop_
_entity_poly.entity_id
_entity_poly.type
_entity_poly.pdbx_seq_one_letter_code
_entity_poly.pdbx_strand_id
1 'polypeptide(L)'
;MQILFNGTEEGGWHKCLGIIPGVVRRLPPGLKIPHMGWNQVKQMMTHAVFNGIPDKANFYFIHSYYAEPDDSSIVAGETEYGITMCSAIARGNLVATQFHPEKSSDIGLRFYDNFIRMALKGEIS
;
A
#
# COMPACT_ATOMS: atom_id res chain seq x y z
N MET A 1 -0.95 -0.19 -6.88
CA MET A 1 -1.93 -0.85 -5.98
C MET A 1 -3.37 -0.66 -6.43
N GLN A 2 -3.73 0.54 -6.80
CA GLN A 2 -5.13 0.92 -7.04
C GLN A 2 -5.80 0.11 -8.15
N ILE A 3 -5.08 -0.19 -9.22
CA ILE A 3 -5.61 -0.94 -10.36
C ILE A 3 -6.09 -2.36 -10.02
N LEU A 4 -5.64 -2.92 -8.89
CA LEU A 4 -6.02 -4.26 -8.47
C LEU A 4 -7.47 -4.34 -7.96
N PHE A 5 -8.07 -3.20 -7.65
CA PHE A 5 -9.40 -3.14 -7.04
C PHE A 5 -10.53 -3.18 -8.09
N ASN A 6 -11.77 -3.24 -7.61
CA ASN A 6 -12.94 -3.35 -8.49
C ASN A 6 -13.15 -2.11 -9.34
N GLY A 7 -12.82 -0.94 -8.81
CA GLY A 7 -13.02 0.31 -9.52
C GLY A 7 -12.44 1.49 -8.77
N THR A 8 -12.47 2.65 -9.42
CA THR A 8 -11.92 3.89 -8.91
C THR A 8 -12.85 5.06 -9.19
N GLU A 9 -12.82 6.06 -8.30
CA GLU A 9 -13.52 7.33 -8.48
C GLU A 9 -12.73 8.33 -9.33
N GLU A 10 -11.49 8.00 -9.69
CA GLU A 10 -10.61 8.90 -10.44
C GLU A 10 -11.20 9.22 -11.83
N GLY A 11 -11.46 10.50 -12.09
CA GLY A 11 -12.06 10.94 -13.36
C GLY A 11 -13.47 10.39 -13.60
N GLY A 12 -14.23 10.06 -12.55
CA GLY A 12 -15.48 9.34 -12.59
C GLY A 12 -15.26 7.88 -12.23
N TRP A 13 -16.33 7.07 -12.26
CA TRP A 13 -16.22 5.66 -11.91
C TRP A 13 -15.68 4.86 -13.11
N HIS A 14 -14.60 4.14 -12.88
CA HIS A 14 -14.00 3.25 -13.86
C HIS A 14 -13.76 1.88 -13.25
N LYS A 15 -14.02 0.83 -14.03
CA LYS A 15 -13.66 -0.53 -13.59
C LYS A 15 -12.15 -0.72 -13.72
N CYS A 16 -11.57 -1.38 -12.72
CA CYS A 16 -10.17 -1.80 -12.72
C CYS A 16 -10.10 -3.33 -12.87
N LEU A 17 -8.96 -3.94 -12.53
CA LEU A 17 -8.76 -5.38 -12.74
C LEU A 17 -9.65 -6.26 -11.87
N GLY A 18 -10.13 -5.75 -10.73
CA GLY A 18 -11.03 -6.51 -9.86
C GLY A 18 -10.39 -7.71 -9.17
N ILE A 19 -9.07 -7.75 -9.07
CA ILE A 19 -8.34 -8.84 -8.41
C ILE A 19 -8.58 -8.81 -6.90
N ILE A 20 -8.64 -7.61 -6.33
CA ILE A 20 -8.90 -7.38 -4.92
C ILE A 20 -10.25 -6.71 -4.77
N PRO A 21 -11.21 -7.32 -4.07
CA PRO A 21 -12.49 -6.65 -3.80
C PRO A 21 -12.30 -5.38 -3.01
N GLY A 22 -12.94 -4.31 -3.48
CA GLY A 22 -12.83 -2.98 -2.87
C GLY A 22 -12.85 -1.88 -3.91
N VAL A 23 -12.67 -0.65 -3.46
CA VAL A 23 -12.73 0.54 -4.32
C VAL A 23 -11.57 1.47 -4.04
N VAL A 24 -11.33 2.38 -4.99
CA VAL A 24 -10.35 3.46 -4.87
C VAL A 24 -11.12 4.77 -4.78
N ARG A 25 -10.84 5.55 -3.73
CA ARG A 25 -11.52 6.82 -3.46
C ARG A 25 -10.53 7.97 -3.46
N ARG A 26 -11.04 9.18 -3.75
CA ARG A 26 -10.26 10.39 -3.62
C ARG A 26 -10.06 10.74 -2.15
N LEU A 27 -8.88 11.27 -1.80
CA LEU A 27 -8.65 11.82 -0.47
C LEU A 27 -9.70 12.89 -0.14
N PRO A 28 -10.20 12.94 1.12
CA PRO A 28 -11.27 13.88 1.49
C PRO A 28 -10.89 15.34 1.29
N PRO A 29 -11.88 16.22 1.02
CA PRO A 29 -11.63 17.65 0.96
C PRO A 29 -11.14 18.17 2.31
N GLY A 30 -10.37 19.26 2.29
CA GLY A 30 -9.76 19.85 3.48
C GLY A 30 -8.35 19.38 3.76
N LEU A 31 -7.89 18.33 3.10
CA LEU A 31 -6.51 17.88 3.15
C LEU A 31 -5.72 18.46 1.99
N LYS A 32 -4.40 18.61 2.20
CA LYS A 32 -3.52 18.96 1.08
C LYS A 32 -3.44 17.78 0.12
N ILE A 33 -3.82 17.99 -1.12
CA ILE A 33 -3.81 16.97 -2.18
C ILE A 33 -2.91 17.43 -3.31
N PRO A 34 -1.98 16.58 -3.75
CA PRO A 34 -1.74 15.21 -3.33
C PRO A 34 -1.08 15.11 -1.96
N HIS A 35 -1.24 13.93 -1.33
CA HIS A 35 -0.41 13.53 -0.19
C HIS A 35 1.00 13.30 -0.71
N MET A 36 1.91 14.18 -0.40
CA MET A 36 3.28 14.15 -0.94
C MET A 36 4.28 14.34 0.18
N GLY A 37 5.22 13.40 0.28
CA GLY A 37 6.28 13.45 1.28
C GLY A 37 6.40 12.18 2.08
N TRP A 38 7.18 12.25 3.15
CA TRP A 38 7.43 11.12 4.04
C TRP A 38 6.29 10.98 5.03
N ASN A 39 5.83 9.75 5.23
CA ASN A 39 4.85 9.46 6.26
C ASN A 39 5.06 8.04 6.78
N GLN A 40 4.55 7.78 7.97
CA GLN A 40 4.73 6.52 8.66
C GLN A 40 3.78 5.44 8.15
N VAL A 41 4.27 4.21 8.09
CA VAL A 41 3.47 3.04 7.77
C VAL A 41 3.41 2.17 9.01
N LYS A 42 2.22 2.05 9.60
CA LYS A 42 1.96 1.15 10.71
C LYS A 42 1.75 -0.26 10.17
N GLN A 43 2.54 -1.20 10.64
CA GLN A 43 2.43 -2.61 10.23
C GLN A 43 1.24 -3.25 10.92
N MET A 44 0.28 -3.74 10.14
CA MET A 44 -0.97 -4.30 10.64
C MET A 44 -0.92 -5.83 10.72
N MET A 45 0.15 -6.44 10.23
CA MET A 45 0.34 -7.88 10.29
C MET A 45 1.83 -8.18 10.29
N THR A 46 2.18 -9.38 10.74
CA THR A 46 3.53 -9.92 10.57
C THR A 46 3.65 -10.48 9.17
N HIS A 47 4.57 -9.94 8.37
CA HIS A 47 4.74 -10.38 6.99
C HIS A 47 6.22 -10.29 6.61
N ALA A 48 6.68 -11.23 5.77
CA ALA A 48 8.08 -11.29 5.36
C ALA A 48 8.57 -10.00 4.68
N VAL A 49 7.68 -9.29 3.99
CA VAL A 49 8.03 -8.05 3.30
C VAL A 49 8.49 -6.96 4.27
N PHE A 50 8.12 -7.04 5.54
CA PHE A 50 8.53 -6.09 6.58
C PHE A 50 9.74 -6.55 7.41
N ASN A 51 10.36 -7.65 7.07
CA ASN A 51 11.50 -8.16 7.85
C ASN A 51 12.61 -7.11 7.95
N GLY A 52 13.03 -6.80 9.19
CA GLY A 52 14.08 -5.83 9.44
C GLY A 52 13.64 -4.38 9.27
N ILE A 53 12.36 -4.12 9.01
CA ILE A 53 11.81 -2.77 8.89
C ILE A 53 11.06 -2.45 10.18
N PRO A 54 11.44 -1.37 10.89
CA PRO A 54 10.74 -0.96 12.11
C PRO A 54 9.27 -0.61 11.84
N ASP A 55 8.40 -0.89 12.79
CA ASP A 55 7.04 -0.39 12.74
C ASP A 55 7.05 1.15 12.72
N LYS A 56 6.13 1.73 11.95
CA LYS A 56 6.03 3.18 11.76
C LYS A 56 7.26 3.79 11.07
N ALA A 57 8.01 3.00 10.32
CA ALA A 57 9.07 3.54 9.47
C ALA A 57 8.48 4.49 8.42
N ASN A 58 9.26 5.51 8.05
CA ASN A 58 8.82 6.49 7.06
C ASN A 58 9.06 6.00 5.65
N PHE A 59 8.01 6.08 4.83
CA PHE A 59 8.07 5.82 3.40
C PHE A 59 7.63 7.06 2.64
N TYR A 60 8.01 7.16 1.38
CA TYR A 60 7.65 8.30 0.54
C TYR A 60 6.32 8.05 -0.15
N PHE A 61 5.43 9.05 -0.07
CA PHE A 61 4.10 9.03 -0.69
C PHE A 61 3.95 10.13 -1.71
N ILE A 62 3.23 9.85 -2.78
CA ILE A 62 2.74 10.84 -3.72
C ILE A 62 1.47 10.30 -4.39
N HIS A 63 0.29 10.70 -3.90
CA HIS A 63 -0.98 10.20 -4.41
C HIS A 63 -2.14 11.10 -4.01
N SER A 64 -3.23 11.05 -4.78
CA SER A 64 -4.46 11.79 -4.51
C SER A 64 -5.63 10.86 -4.19
N TYR A 65 -5.48 9.57 -4.43
CA TYR A 65 -6.50 8.55 -4.21
C TYR A 65 -5.96 7.46 -3.31
N TYR A 66 -6.85 6.76 -2.63
CA TYR A 66 -6.47 5.66 -1.74
C TYR A 66 -7.41 4.47 -1.93
N ALA A 67 -6.92 3.29 -1.65
CA ALA A 67 -7.69 2.06 -1.78
C ALA A 67 -8.40 1.71 -0.48
N GLU A 68 -9.65 1.23 -0.59
CA GLU A 68 -10.41 0.66 0.51
C GLU A 68 -10.71 -0.80 0.19
N PRO A 69 -9.92 -1.76 0.71
CA PRO A 69 -10.25 -3.17 0.54
C PRO A 69 -11.53 -3.54 1.29
N ASP A 70 -12.35 -4.40 0.70
CA ASP A 70 -13.53 -4.93 1.39
C ASP A 70 -13.12 -5.85 2.55
N ASP A 71 -12.02 -6.57 2.39
CA ASP A 71 -11.49 -7.49 3.40
C ASP A 71 -10.34 -6.81 4.15
N SER A 72 -10.59 -6.41 5.40
CA SER A 72 -9.56 -5.76 6.22
C SER A 72 -8.41 -6.69 6.61
N SER A 73 -8.59 -8.00 6.50
CA SER A 73 -7.53 -8.96 6.86
C SER A 73 -6.32 -8.91 5.92
N ILE A 74 -6.48 -8.35 4.72
CA ILE A 74 -5.36 -8.20 3.78
C ILE A 74 -4.60 -6.89 3.96
N VAL A 75 -5.08 -5.98 4.81
CA VAL A 75 -4.39 -4.71 5.06
C VAL A 75 -3.10 -4.97 5.82
N ALA A 76 -1.97 -4.77 5.17
CA ALA A 76 -0.66 -5.00 5.76
C ALA A 76 -0.07 -3.73 6.37
N GLY A 77 -0.44 -2.56 5.89
CA GLY A 77 0.02 -1.27 6.41
C GLY A 77 -1.07 -0.23 6.38
N GLU A 78 -1.06 0.64 7.40
CA GLU A 78 -1.96 1.79 7.50
C GLU A 78 -1.16 3.06 7.71
N THR A 79 -1.66 4.17 7.20
CA THR A 79 -1.03 5.48 7.32
C THR A 79 -2.08 6.53 7.67
N GLU A 80 -1.73 7.42 8.60
CA GLU A 80 -2.59 8.55 8.97
C GLU A 80 -2.29 9.76 8.09
N TYR A 81 -3.34 10.27 7.45
CA TYR A 81 -3.26 11.51 6.70
C TYR A 81 -4.64 12.20 6.72
N GLY A 82 -5.01 12.75 7.88
CA GLY A 82 -6.36 13.27 8.12
C GLY A 82 -7.41 12.18 8.23
N ILE A 83 -7.16 11.04 7.63
CA ILE A 83 -7.91 9.79 7.77
C ILE A 83 -6.92 8.65 7.94
N THR A 84 -7.38 7.54 8.48
CA THR A 84 -6.59 6.30 8.47
C THR A 84 -6.83 5.60 7.14
N MET A 85 -5.78 5.42 6.35
CA MET A 85 -5.89 4.80 5.04
C MET A 85 -5.03 3.56 4.93
N CYS A 86 -5.46 2.60 4.11
CA CYS A 86 -4.64 1.46 3.74
C CYS A 86 -3.47 1.94 2.88
N SER A 87 -2.26 1.64 3.31
CA SER A 87 -1.04 1.99 2.56
C SER A 87 -0.32 0.80 1.97
N ALA A 88 -0.65 -0.42 2.41
CA ALA A 88 -0.12 -1.65 1.86
C ALA A 88 -1.11 -2.79 2.03
N ILE A 89 -1.15 -3.69 1.07
CA ILE A 89 -1.91 -4.94 1.15
C ILE A 89 -0.99 -6.12 0.93
N ALA A 90 -1.34 -7.25 1.56
CA ALA A 90 -0.64 -8.52 1.35
C ALA A 90 -1.65 -9.66 1.40
N ARG A 91 -1.64 -10.49 0.37
CA ARG A 91 -2.47 -11.69 0.29
C ARG A 91 -1.63 -12.78 -0.37
N GLY A 92 -1.16 -13.73 0.45
CA GLY A 92 -0.18 -14.71 -0.05
C GLY A 92 1.08 -14.01 -0.53
N ASN A 93 1.47 -14.24 -1.76
CA ASN A 93 2.63 -13.61 -2.38
C ASN A 93 2.30 -12.29 -3.09
N LEU A 94 1.03 -11.90 -3.10
CA LEU A 94 0.62 -10.63 -3.67
C LEU A 94 0.86 -9.53 -2.64
N VAL A 95 1.74 -8.60 -2.95
CA VAL A 95 2.00 -7.41 -2.14
C VAL A 95 1.88 -6.19 -3.02
N ALA A 96 1.14 -5.19 -2.56
CA ALA A 96 1.01 -3.93 -3.26
C ALA A 96 1.03 -2.79 -2.26
N THR A 97 1.58 -1.63 -2.67
CA THR A 97 1.76 -0.48 -1.80
C THR A 97 1.25 0.80 -2.44
N GLN A 98 0.78 1.71 -1.60
CA GLN A 98 0.46 3.08 -1.99
C GLN A 98 1.73 3.93 -2.00
N PHE A 99 2.66 3.66 -1.08
CA PHE A 99 3.94 4.37 -1.03
C PHE A 99 4.87 3.86 -2.14
N HIS A 100 5.93 4.63 -2.37
CA HIS A 100 6.94 4.34 -3.38
C HIS A 100 8.23 3.83 -2.72
N PRO A 101 8.45 2.50 -2.64
CA PRO A 101 9.69 1.97 -2.05
C PRO A 101 10.93 2.49 -2.76
N GLU A 102 10.87 2.66 -4.09
CA GLU A 102 11.99 3.14 -4.90
C GLU A 102 12.42 4.57 -4.55
N LYS A 103 11.55 5.33 -3.86
CA LYS A 103 11.83 6.68 -3.40
C LYS A 103 12.02 6.77 -1.90
N SER A 104 12.07 5.63 -1.20
CA SER A 104 12.05 5.57 0.26
C SER A 104 13.41 5.23 0.87
N SER A 105 14.51 5.53 0.19
CA SER A 105 15.89 5.35 0.66
C SER A 105 16.17 3.91 1.13
N ASP A 106 16.93 3.74 2.20
CA ASP A 106 17.35 2.41 2.68
C ASP A 106 16.18 1.54 3.10
N ILE A 107 15.14 2.12 3.69
CA ILE A 107 13.92 1.40 4.05
C ILE A 107 13.24 0.83 2.81
N GLY A 108 13.19 1.60 1.73
CA GLY A 108 12.63 1.14 0.46
C GLY A 108 13.44 0.02 -0.16
N LEU A 109 14.77 0.11 -0.11
CA LEU A 109 15.65 -0.96 -0.59
C LEU A 109 15.45 -2.25 0.21
N ARG A 110 15.31 -2.14 1.53
CA ARG A 110 15.03 -3.29 2.38
C ARG A 110 13.68 -3.92 2.02
N PHE A 111 12.67 -3.10 1.77
CA PHE A 111 11.35 -3.57 1.37
C PHE A 111 11.41 -4.36 0.07
N TYR A 112 12.10 -3.85 -0.95
CA TYR A 112 12.29 -4.55 -2.22
C TYR A 112 13.07 -5.85 -2.05
N ASP A 113 14.14 -5.83 -1.28
CA ASP A 113 14.94 -7.03 -1.03
C ASP A 113 14.08 -8.12 -0.38
N ASN A 114 13.27 -7.74 0.61
CA ASN A 114 12.35 -8.68 1.26
C ASN A 114 11.34 -9.24 0.27
N PHE A 115 10.80 -8.39 -0.60
CA PHE A 115 9.83 -8.81 -1.60
C PHE A 115 10.43 -9.82 -2.59
N ILE A 116 11.63 -9.55 -3.08
CA ILE A 116 12.33 -10.44 -4.00
C ILE A 116 12.60 -11.80 -3.35
N ARG A 117 13.09 -11.80 -2.12
CA ARG A 117 13.34 -13.05 -1.38
C ARG A 117 12.07 -13.85 -1.16
N MET A 118 10.97 -13.17 -0.84
CA MET A 118 9.67 -13.78 -0.65
C MET A 118 9.14 -14.39 -1.95
N ALA A 119 9.28 -13.67 -3.06
CA ALA A 119 8.84 -14.11 -4.38
C ALA A 119 9.62 -15.37 -4.82
N LEU A 120 10.93 -15.40 -4.59
CA LEU A 120 11.76 -16.55 -4.92
C LEU A 120 11.34 -17.79 -4.12
N LYS A 121 11.04 -17.62 -2.82
CA LYS A 121 10.54 -18.71 -1.99
C LYS A 121 9.14 -19.17 -2.43
N GLY A 122 8.29 -18.23 -2.82
CA GLY A 122 6.95 -18.53 -3.29
C GLY A 122 6.93 -19.36 -4.55
N GLU A 123 7.89 -19.15 -5.43
CA GLU A 123 8.04 -19.96 -6.65
C GLU A 123 8.43 -21.41 -6.35
N ILE A 124 9.09 -21.63 -5.24
CA ILE A 124 9.55 -22.95 -4.83
C ILE A 124 8.47 -23.70 -4.08
N SER A 125 7.56 -23.00 -3.45
CA SER A 125 6.54 -23.61 -2.60
C SER A 125 5.26 -23.99 -3.35
#